data_e54e35f0b1050d43cf6a31f7b08a284f
#
_entry.id   e54e35f0b1050d43cf6a31f7b08a284f
#
_cell.length_a   1.000
_cell.length_b   1.000
_cell.length_c   1.000
_cell.angle_alpha   90.00
_cell.angle_beta   90.00
_cell.angle_gamma   90.00
#
_symmetry.space_group_name_H-M   'P 1'
#
loop_
_entity.id
_entity.type
_entity.pdbx_description
1 polymer ?
#
loop_
_entity_poly.entity_id
_entity_poly.type
_entity_poly.pdbx_seq_one_letter_code
_entity_poly.pdbx_strand_id
1 'polypeptide(L)'
;MKRFTLTLSLVALAVLSVAFVSKPVEETSTPLDQDSKIELPDNVKEIVEAKCINCHKPDARNEKAREKLQWVKVPDMNKEEQEHFVAEMFEVLEEGKMPPSRMVERFPNMKLTEDETKTLLAWVEKEEKRLKGE
;
A
#
# COMPACT_ATOMS: atom_id res chain seq x y z
N MET A 1 88.17 23.53 -25.81
CA MET A 1 87.21 24.51 -25.42
C MET A 1 85.99 24.31 -26.30
N LYS A 2 85.02 23.51 -25.87
CA LYS A 2 83.85 23.07 -26.64
C LYS A 2 82.66 23.82 -26.16
N ARG A 3 82.06 24.58 -27.03
CA ARG A 3 80.83 25.34 -26.78
C ARG A 3 79.66 24.39 -26.90
N PHE A 4 78.96 24.20 -25.75
CA PHE A 4 77.71 23.46 -25.72
C PHE A 4 76.57 24.43 -26.04
N THR A 5 75.97 24.26 -27.17
CA THR A 5 74.72 24.94 -27.55
C THR A 5 73.54 24.19 -26.95
N LEU A 6 72.91 24.90 -26.02
CA LEU A 6 71.68 24.37 -25.35
C LEU A 6 70.49 24.65 -26.27
N THR A 7 70.01 23.65 -26.95
CA THR A 7 68.76 23.71 -27.71
C THR A 7 67.56 23.47 -26.74
N LEU A 8 66.81 24.55 -26.50
CA LEU A 8 65.61 24.56 -25.72
C LEU A 8 64.51 23.96 -26.56
N SER A 9 64.19 22.70 -26.31
CA SER A 9 63.07 22.02 -26.94
C SER A 9 61.80 22.30 -26.13
N LEU A 10 60.94 23.17 -26.68
CA LEU A 10 59.62 23.47 -26.16
C LEU A 10 58.69 22.29 -26.47
N VAL A 11 58.50 21.40 -25.52
CA VAL A 11 57.47 20.39 -25.61
C VAL A 11 56.17 21.03 -25.14
N ALA A 12 55.33 21.38 -26.09
CA ALA A 12 53.96 21.79 -25.80
C ALA A 12 53.15 20.60 -25.35
N LEU A 13 52.94 20.48 -24.06
CA LEU A 13 52.06 19.47 -23.49
C LEU A 13 50.59 19.94 -23.66
N ALA A 14 49.96 19.46 -24.74
CA ALA A 14 48.52 19.62 -24.90
C ALA A 14 47.78 18.76 -23.86
N VAL A 15 47.40 19.40 -22.77
CA VAL A 15 46.53 18.78 -21.78
C VAL A 15 45.12 18.70 -22.36
N LEU A 16 44.75 17.52 -22.88
CA LEU A 16 43.41 17.22 -23.31
C LEU A 16 42.56 17.07 -22.05
N SER A 17 41.92 18.15 -21.65
CA SER A 17 40.93 18.12 -20.55
C SER A 17 39.69 17.40 -21.08
N VAL A 18 39.64 16.08 -20.83
CA VAL A 18 38.39 15.32 -20.99
C VAL A 18 37.48 15.78 -19.87
N ALA A 19 36.58 16.70 -20.17
CA ALA A 19 35.47 17.03 -19.30
C ALA A 19 34.56 15.80 -19.23
N PHE A 20 34.72 15.02 -18.18
CA PHE A 20 33.77 14.01 -17.79
C PHE A 20 32.51 14.75 -17.35
N VAL A 21 31.62 14.99 -18.30
CA VAL A 21 30.24 15.39 -17.97
C VAL A 21 29.59 14.20 -17.32
N SER A 22 29.77 14.07 -16.03
CA SER A 22 28.90 13.23 -15.19
C SER A 22 27.50 13.85 -15.30
N LYS A 23 26.70 13.30 -16.20
CA LYS A 23 25.25 13.50 -16.08
C LYS A 23 24.88 13.06 -14.69
N PRO A 24 24.21 13.91 -13.87
CA PRO A 24 23.57 13.39 -12.69
C PRO A 24 22.61 12.30 -13.19
N VAL A 25 22.84 11.07 -12.81
CA VAL A 25 21.80 10.07 -12.83
C VAL A 25 20.75 10.64 -11.87
N GLU A 26 19.76 11.27 -12.45
CA GLU A 26 18.52 11.55 -11.79
C GLU A 26 18.00 10.16 -11.46
N GLU A 27 18.37 9.68 -10.25
CA GLU A 27 17.60 8.64 -9.59
C GLU A 27 16.20 9.24 -9.51
N THR A 28 15.40 8.93 -10.54
CA THR A 28 13.97 8.93 -10.41
C THR A 28 13.67 7.81 -9.41
N SER A 29 13.97 8.05 -8.13
CA SER A 29 13.19 7.49 -7.06
C SER A 29 11.81 8.07 -7.31
N THR A 30 11.02 7.36 -8.12
CA THR A 30 9.59 7.41 -7.99
C THR A 30 9.36 7.29 -6.50
N PRO A 31 8.79 8.29 -5.81
CA PRO A 31 8.31 8.05 -4.48
C PRO A 31 7.35 6.88 -4.69
N LEU A 32 7.73 5.69 -4.25
CA LEU A 32 6.79 4.66 -3.94
C LEU A 32 5.84 5.39 -3.01
N ASP A 33 4.65 5.65 -3.50
CA ASP A 33 3.59 6.35 -2.80
C ASP A 33 3.30 5.50 -1.55
N GLN A 34 4.13 5.73 -0.51
CA GLN A 34 4.10 4.99 0.75
C GLN A 34 2.83 5.33 1.54
N ASP A 35 2.01 6.20 0.98
CA ASP A 35 0.83 6.77 1.61
C ASP A 35 -0.44 6.53 0.79
N SER A 36 -0.42 5.54 -0.10
CA SER A 36 -1.65 5.19 -0.81
C SER A 36 -2.64 4.60 0.19
N LYS A 37 -3.76 5.29 0.34
CA LYS A 37 -4.84 4.89 1.23
C LYS A 37 -5.56 3.66 0.68
N ILE A 38 -6.17 2.87 1.58
CA ILE A 38 -7.09 1.82 1.17
C ILE A 38 -8.29 2.47 0.47
N GLU A 39 -8.53 2.06 -0.76
CA GLU A 39 -9.69 2.48 -1.55
C GLU A 39 -10.74 1.37 -1.55
N LEU A 40 -11.99 1.76 -1.33
CA LEU A 40 -13.13 0.86 -1.45
C LEU A 40 -13.80 1.09 -2.80
N PRO A 41 -13.68 0.16 -3.75
CA PRO A 41 -14.47 0.19 -4.98
C PRO A 41 -15.98 0.15 -4.68
N ASP A 42 -16.81 0.67 -5.56
CA ASP A 42 -18.25 0.81 -5.31
C ASP A 42 -18.91 -0.52 -4.91
N ASN A 43 -18.57 -1.62 -5.58
CA ASN A 43 -19.10 -2.96 -5.25
C ASN A 43 -18.68 -3.44 -3.84
N VAL A 44 -17.48 -3.10 -3.38
CA VAL A 44 -17.02 -3.41 -2.02
C VAL A 44 -17.71 -2.51 -1.00
N LYS A 45 -17.82 -1.23 -1.33
CA LYS A 45 -18.49 -0.24 -0.49
C LYS A 45 -19.95 -0.60 -0.22
N GLU A 46 -20.70 -1.00 -1.23
CA GLU A 46 -22.09 -1.46 -1.10
C GLU A 46 -22.21 -2.64 -0.12
N ILE A 47 -21.33 -3.64 -0.22
CA ILE A 47 -21.32 -4.78 0.70
C ILE A 47 -21.00 -4.33 2.14
N VAL A 48 -19.99 -3.49 2.30
CA VAL A 48 -19.58 -2.97 3.61
C VAL A 48 -20.71 -2.17 4.26
N GLU A 49 -21.37 -1.29 3.53
CA GLU A 49 -22.50 -0.51 4.02
C GLU A 49 -23.69 -1.39 4.41
N ALA A 50 -23.98 -2.42 3.64
CA ALA A 50 -25.10 -3.32 3.90
C ALA A 50 -24.85 -4.31 5.04
N LYS A 51 -23.63 -4.84 5.19
CA LYS A 51 -23.31 -5.99 6.04
C LYS A 51 -22.42 -5.68 7.25
N CYS A 52 -21.55 -4.67 7.17
CA CYS A 52 -20.48 -4.48 8.15
C CYS A 52 -20.68 -3.22 9.01
N ILE A 53 -21.04 -2.09 8.40
CA ILE A 53 -20.97 -0.76 9.04
C ILE A 53 -21.87 -0.64 10.26
N ASN A 54 -23.02 -1.32 10.28
CA ASN A 54 -23.95 -1.25 11.41
C ASN A 54 -23.34 -1.71 12.75
N CYS A 55 -22.36 -2.62 12.69
CA CYS A 55 -21.65 -3.11 13.88
C CYS A 55 -20.29 -2.46 14.04
N HIS A 56 -19.66 -2.01 12.94
CA HIS A 56 -18.30 -1.47 12.89
C HIS A 56 -18.28 0.05 12.62
N LYS A 57 -19.04 0.81 13.41
CA LYS A 57 -19.09 2.29 13.42
C LYS A 57 -18.94 2.82 14.83
N PRO A 58 -18.57 4.09 15.02
CA PRO A 58 -18.25 4.66 16.34
C PRO A 58 -19.38 4.57 17.36
N ASP A 59 -20.63 4.69 16.91
CA ASP A 59 -21.85 4.69 17.74
C ASP A 59 -22.57 3.32 17.77
N ALA A 60 -21.95 2.26 17.24
CA ALA A 60 -22.53 0.93 17.28
C ALA A 60 -22.70 0.44 18.71
N ARG A 61 -23.80 -0.28 18.99
CA ARG A 61 -24.09 -0.85 20.33
C ARG A 61 -23.12 -1.94 20.76
N ASN A 62 -22.50 -2.63 19.79
CA ASN A 62 -21.54 -3.69 20.06
C ASN A 62 -20.14 -3.10 20.29
N GLU A 63 -19.77 -2.96 21.55
CA GLU A 63 -18.48 -2.42 21.95
C GLU A 63 -17.30 -3.22 21.38
N LYS A 64 -17.36 -4.56 21.43
CA LYS A 64 -16.30 -5.42 20.87
C LYS A 64 -16.10 -5.21 19.36
N ALA A 65 -17.19 -5.00 18.63
CA ALA A 65 -17.08 -4.71 17.20
C ALA A 65 -16.43 -3.33 16.94
N ARG A 66 -16.79 -2.31 17.75
CA ARG A 66 -16.19 -0.97 17.65
C ARG A 66 -14.70 -0.97 17.99
N GLU A 67 -14.30 -1.77 19.00
CA GLU A 67 -12.91 -1.89 19.40
C GLU A 67 -12.06 -2.57 18.34
N LYS A 68 -12.62 -3.57 17.65
CA LYS A 68 -11.93 -4.32 16.63
C LYS A 68 -11.75 -3.55 15.33
N LEU A 69 -12.78 -2.89 14.85
CA LEU A 69 -12.76 -2.15 13.60
C LEU A 69 -13.80 -1.03 13.61
N GLN A 70 -13.42 0.10 13.06
CA GLN A 70 -14.33 1.18 12.69
C GLN A 70 -14.05 1.58 11.25
N TRP A 71 -14.97 1.29 10.34
CA TRP A 71 -14.78 1.56 8.90
C TRP A 71 -14.46 3.02 8.57
N VAL A 72 -14.95 3.96 9.38
CA VAL A 72 -14.65 5.39 9.20
C VAL A 72 -13.17 5.73 9.41
N LYS A 73 -12.40 4.86 10.06
CA LYS A 73 -10.96 5.04 10.29
C LYS A 73 -10.08 4.43 9.21
N VAL A 74 -10.63 3.54 8.39
CA VAL A 74 -9.85 2.84 7.36
C VAL A 74 -9.12 3.79 6.40
N PRO A 75 -9.71 4.90 5.93
CA PRO A 75 -9.00 5.84 5.07
C PRO A 75 -7.83 6.58 5.74
N ASP A 76 -7.78 6.61 7.06
CA ASP A 76 -6.75 7.33 7.83
C ASP A 76 -5.68 6.40 8.40
N MET A 77 -5.76 5.09 8.12
CA MET A 77 -4.78 4.10 8.56
C MET A 77 -3.41 4.35 7.93
N ASN A 78 -2.36 4.29 8.73
CA ASN A 78 -0.99 4.23 8.23
C ASN A 78 -0.70 2.85 7.61
N LYS A 79 0.48 2.68 6.99
CA LYS A 79 0.82 1.43 6.29
C LYS A 79 0.73 0.19 7.17
N GLU A 80 1.26 0.23 8.39
CA GLU A 80 1.25 -0.90 9.33
C GLU A 80 -0.18 -1.27 9.75
N GLU A 81 -1.01 -0.27 10.01
CA GLU A 81 -2.44 -0.45 10.31
C GLU A 81 -3.20 -1.04 9.12
N GLN A 82 -2.88 -0.61 7.88
CA GLN A 82 -3.46 -1.17 6.65
C GLN A 82 -3.06 -2.63 6.47
N GLU A 83 -1.79 -2.98 6.67
CA GLU A 83 -1.30 -4.36 6.58
C GLU A 83 -2.01 -5.27 7.60
N HIS A 84 -2.14 -4.81 8.83
CA HIS A 84 -2.87 -5.54 9.87
C HIS A 84 -4.36 -5.69 9.53
N PHE A 85 -5.00 -4.61 9.09
CA PHE A 85 -6.40 -4.62 8.69
C PHE A 85 -6.68 -5.61 7.54
N VAL A 86 -5.85 -5.60 6.51
CA VAL A 86 -5.98 -6.50 5.35
C VAL A 86 -5.82 -7.96 5.77
N ALA A 87 -4.82 -8.27 6.60
CA ALA A 87 -4.59 -9.62 7.11
C ALA A 87 -5.77 -10.13 7.97
N GLU A 88 -6.27 -9.32 8.89
CA GLU A 88 -7.45 -9.65 9.73
C GLU A 88 -8.72 -9.83 8.88
N MET A 89 -8.92 -8.97 7.88
CA MET A 89 -10.06 -9.09 6.96
C MET A 89 -10.02 -10.38 6.16
N PHE A 90 -8.84 -10.75 5.64
CA PHE A 90 -8.67 -12.01 4.92
C PHE A 90 -9.05 -13.20 5.82
N GLU A 91 -8.49 -13.28 7.02
CA GLU A 91 -8.75 -14.36 7.96
C GLU A 91 -10.24 -14.49 8.31
N VAL A 92 -10.90 -13.40 8.69
CA VAL A 92 -12.31 -13.46 9.13
C VAL A 92 -13.27 -13.79 7.99
N LEU A 93 -12.93 -13.45 6.74
CA LEU A 93 -13.71 -13.77 5.55
C LEU A 93 -13.52 -15.23 5.13
N GLU A 94 -12.27 -15.71 5.08
CA GLU A 94 -11.93 -17.11 4.78
C GLU A 94 -12.57 -18.08 5.77
N GLU A 95 -12.52 -17.77 7.06
CA GLU A 95 -13.07 -18.61 8.10
C GLU A 95 -14.59 -18.42 8.30
N GLY A 96 -15.22 -17.50 7.58
CA GLY A 96 -16.64 -17.20 7.74
C GLY A 96 -17.01 -16.69 9.13
N LYS A 97 -16.08 -16.06 9.84
CA LYS A 97 -16.27 -15.50 11.18
C LYS A 97 -17.09 -14.21 11.17
N MET A 98 -17.18 -13.52 10.03
CA MET A 98 -17.93 -12.28 9.86
C MET A 98 -18.93 -12.38 8.70
N PRO A 99 -20.16 -11.93 8.90
CA PRO A 99 -20.80 -11.57 10.18
C PRO A 99 -20.90 -12.77 11.12
N PRO A 100 -20.85 -12.56 12.46
CA PRO A 100 -20.93 -13.66 13.42
C PRO A 100 -22.22 -14.49 13.27
N SER A 101 -22.13 -15.82 13.40
CA SER A 101 -23.25 -16.76 13.24
C SER A 101 -24.49 -16.36 14.05
N ARG A 102 -24.29 -15.94 15.30
CA ARG A 102 -25.37 -15.42 16.16
C ARG A 102 -26.11 -14.22 15.58
N MET A 103 -25.41 -13.36 14.83
CA MET A 103 -26.04 -12.24 14.17
C MET A 103 -26.80 -12.69 12.91
N VAL A 104 -26.25 -13.63 12.18
CA VAL A 104 -26.89 -14.20 10.98
C VAL A 104 -28.15 -15.00 11.35
N GLU A 105 -28.14 -15.75 12.45
CA GLU A 105 -29.32 -16.44 12.97
C GLU A 105 -30.47 -15.48 13.31
N ARG A 106 -30.14 -14.33 13.88
CA ARG A 106 -31.13 -13.30 14.24
C ARG A 106 -31.55 -12.43 13.07
N PHE A 107 -30.62 -12.18 12.15
CA PHE A 107 -30.79 -11.32 10.98
C PHE A 107 -30.22 -12.03 9.74
N PRO A 108 -30.98 -12.96 9.11
CA PRO A 108 -30.48 -13.76 8.00
C PRO A 108 -30.00 -12.94 6.78
N ASN A 109 -30.56 -11.75 6.59
CA ASN A 109 -30.14 -10.82 5.54
C ASN A 109 -28.73 -10.25 5.73
N MET A 110 -28.16 -10.39 6.93
CA MET A 110 -26.77 -9.99 7.20
C MET A 110 -25.74 -11.00 6.71
N LYS A 111 -26.16 -12.23 6.39
CA LYS A 111 -25.27 -13.26 5.85
C LYS A 111 -24.67 -12.77 4.52
N LEU A 112 -23.36 -12.92 4.39
CA LEU A 112 -22.70 -12.73 3.11
C LEU A 112 -23.11 -13.84 2.14
N THR A 113 -23.40 -13.49 0.92
CA THR A 113 -23.53 -14.44 -0.17
C THR A 113 -22.16 -14.92 -0.63
N GLU A 114 -22.11 -16.00 -1.41
CA GLU A 114 -20.84 -16.47 -1.97
C GLU A 114 -20.17 -15.41 -2.87
N ASP A 115 -20.97 -14.67 -3.66
CA ASP A 115 -20.46 -13.63 -4.54
C ASP A 115 -19.95 -12.41 -3.75
N GLU A 116 -20.66 -12.00 -2.70
CA GLU A 116 -20.18 -10.94 -1.79
C GLU A 116 -18.87 -11.34 -1.11
N THR A 117 -18.77 -12.59 -0.63
CA THR A 117 -17.52 -13.10 -0.03
C THR A 117 -16.37 -13.11 -1.02
N LYS A 118 -16.59 -13.61 -2.24
CA LYS A 118 -15.58 -13.58 -3.32
C LYS A 118 -15.14 -12.16 -3.67
N THR A 119 -16.08 -11.24 -3.75
CA THR A 119 -15.79 -9.83 -4.04
C THR A 119 -14.91 -9.22 -2.97
N LEU A 120 -15.23 -9.45 -1.69
CA LEU A 120 -14.44 -8.95 -0.56
C LEU A 120 -13.05 -9.58 -0.52
N LEU A 121 -12.93 -10.90 -0.69
CA LEU A 121 -11.64 -11.59 -0.70
C LEU A 121 -10.75 -11.11 -1.85
N ALA A 122 -11.29 -10.99 -3.06
CA ALA A 122 -10.52 -10.48 -4.20
C ALA A 122 -10.02 -9.03 -3.98
N TRP A 123 -10.83 -8.20 -3.32
CA TRP A 123 -10.41 -6.86 -2.94
C TRP A 123 -9.30 -6.89 -1.88
N VAL A 124 -9.44 -7.69 -0.83
CA VAL A 124 -8.44 -7.83 0.23
C VAL A 124 -7.11 -8.31 -0.35
N GLU A 125 -7.11 -9.33 -1.21
CA GLU A 125 -5.90 -9.82 -1.89
C GLU A 125 -5.23 -8.75 -2.76
N LYS A 126 -6.03 -7.92 -3.44
CA LYS A 126 -5.51 -6.79 -4.23
C LYS A 126 -4.82 -5.76 -3.33
N GLU A 127 -5.43 -5.42 -2.20
CA GLU A 127 -4.85 -4.48 -1.24
C GLU A 127 -3.58 -5.05 -0.59
N GLU A 128 -3.54 -6.35 -0.30
CA GLU A 128 -2.35 -7.02 0.21
C GLU A 128 -1.18 -6.91 -0.78
N LYS A 129 -1.42 -7.19 -2.07
CA LYS A 129 -0.39 -7.05 -3.13
C LYS A 129 0.09 -5.60 -3.24
N ARG A 130 -0.84 -4.63 -3.23
CA ARG A 130 -0.50 -3.21 -3.25
C ARG A 130 0.44 -2.84 -2.09
N LEU A 131 0.14 -3.28 -0.87
CA LEU A 131 0.93 -3.01 0.32
C LEU A 131 2.32 -3.67 0.27
N LYS A 132 2.44 -4.83 -0.38
CA LYS A 132 3.71 -5.53 -0.62
C LYS A 132 4.51 -4.95 -1.78
N GLY A 133 3.93 -4.08 -2.61
CA GLY A 133 4.57 -3.51 -3.79
C GLY A 133 4.66 -4.50 -4.97
N GLU A 134 3.69 -5.40 -5.08
CA GLU A 134 3.58 -6.42 -6.14
C GLU A 134 2.62 -5.99 -7.26
#